data_890501711d261f8e0b53132166609872
#
_entry.id   890501711d261f8e0b53132166609872
#
_cell.length_a   1.000
_cell.length_b   1.000
_cell.length_c   1.000
_cell.angle_alpha   90.00
_cell.angle_beta   90.00
_cell.angle_gamma   90.00
#
_symmetry.space_group_name_H-M   'P 1'
#
loop_
_entity.id
_entity.type
_entity.pdbx_description
1 polymer ?
#
loop_
_entity_poly.entity_id
_entity_poly.type
_entity_poly.pdbx_seq_one_letter_code
_entity_poly.pdbx_strand_id
1 'polypeptide(L)'
;MDKFDEKIIGYESTKEILRQILDILKRPEVYKRKGISIPRGLLMESDPGLGKSLLASILMEESERKPFVFRKTSQENSFLDELRTVFAMAKEDAPSTLLLEDLNLYVESNSPYAPEWACLQACIDDAKDTDLFVIATTNDTRYMPPSLLRPGRFDYVIYLQPPIGENAENIVSYYLRDKDLAEDVLISDIVKAMPKVSCATLETVMNLAALNSVYQGHEHIQKEDITEALLQVVYKLQKTDKETDSSELQKIAVHEAAHAVVGEVLHPGDIGIVTVRGSQGVIGGMVNGCATYAQNEEEFLDEVTKTLAGRAGVSLIYGVMDIQASADIEQADKLMDIWQCHFAGGGFVGIESGDNRMSEQRLSYNEAIKSAKLEELYRRAYKILHNNKYFLLAVQHGLLEHETLLNSDLAKIRESCI
;
A
#
# COMPACT_ATOMS: atom_id res chain seq x y z
N MET A 1 25.83 16.67 5.62
CA MET A 1 24.60 15.88 5.45
C MET A 1 24.98 14.76 4.50
N ASP A 2 24.70 13.51 4.80
CA ASP A 2 25.03 12.44 3.86
C ASP A 2 23.97 12.42 2.73
N LYS A 3 24.29 11.77 1.60
CA LYS A 3 23.37 11.75 0.45
C LYS A 3 22.07 11.00 0.74
N PHE A 4 22.06 10.11 1.75
CA PHE A 4 20.84 9.44 2.16
C PHE A 4 19.84 10.45 2.73
N ASP A 5 20.27 11.38 3.59
CA ASP A 5 19.38 12.39 4.16
C ASP A 5 18.99 13.47 3.16
N GLU A 6 19.86 13.73 2.18
CA GLU A 6 19.57 14.72 1.14
C GLU A 6 18.54 14.23 0.13
N LYS A 7 18.62 12.95 -0.29
CA LYS A 7 17.84 12.41 -1.41
C LYS A 7 16.69 11.50 -0.99
N ILE A 8 16.70 10.98 0.25
CA ILE A 8 15.70 10.02 0.75
C ILE A 8 14.94 10.66 1.90
N ILE A 9 13.63 10.76 1.75
CA ILE A 9 12.74 11.24 2.80
C ILE A 9 12.14 10.04 3.53
N GLY A 10 12.22 10.03 4.86
CA GLY A 10 11.80 8.89 5.67
C GLY A 10 12.78 7.72 5.60
N TYR A 11 12.29 6.52 5.91
CA TYR A 11 13.07 5.26 5.92
C TYR A 11 14.28 5.26 6.86
N GLU A 12 14.20 5.92 8.02
CA GLU A 12 15.35 6.11 8.92
C GLU A 12 16.04 4.80 9.33
N SER A 13 15.27 3.77 9.66
CA SER A 13 15.82 2.44 9.98
C SER A 13 16.56 1.81 8.81
N THR A 14 16.04 1.98 7.60
CA THR A 14 16.70 1.50 6.37
C THR A 14 17.99 2.27 6.11
N LYS A 15 17.96 3.60 6.22
CA LYS A 15 19.16 4.43 6.08
C LYS A 15 20.25 4.02 7.06
N GLU A 16 19.91 3.72 8.31
CA GLU A 16 20.87 3.29 9.33
C GLU A 16 21.54 1.97 8.93
N ILE A 17 20.79 0.99 8.43
CA ILE A 17 21.35 -0.27 7.92
C ILE A 17 22.29 0.00 6.73
N LEU A 18 21.87 0.87 5.79
CA LEU A 18 22.70 1.22 4.65
C LEU A 18 23.98 1.97 5.04
N ARG A 19 23.92 2.85 6.05
CA ARG A 19 25.13 3.51 6.62
C ARG A 19 26.08 2.50 7.25
N GLN A 20 25.58 1.50 7.97
CA GLN A 20 26.42 0.43 8.53
C GLN A 20 27.09 -0.37 7.43
N ILE A 21 26.34 -0.75 6.37
CA ILE A 21 26.93 -1.44 5.21
C ILE A 21 27.99 -0.56 4.56
N LEU A 22 27.71 0.71 4.33
CA LEU A 22 28.63 1.67 3.74
C LEU A 22 29.93 1.79 4.54
N ASP A 23 29.83 1.88 5.87
CA ASP A 23 30.99 1.93 6.75
C ASP A 23 31.85 0.65 6.64
N ILE A 24 31.22 -0.52 6.57
CA ILE A 24 31.92 -1.80 6.36
C ILE A 24 32.64 -1.80 5.00
N LEU A 25 31.96 -1.34 3.94
CA LEU A 25 32.54 -1.30 2.60
C LEU A 25 33.72 -0.33 2.46
N LYS A 26 33.67 0.80 3.17
CA LYS A 26 34.76 1.81 3.18
C LYS A 26 35.93 1.40 4.05
N ARG A 27 35.69 0.65 5.13
CA ARG A 27 36.72 0.29 6.12
C ARG A 27 36.80 -1.21 6.43
N PRO A 28 36.85 -2.11 5.42
CA PRO A 28 36.71 -3.54 5.63
C PRO A 28 37.80 -4.11 6.55
N GLU A 29 39.00 -3.55 6.53
CA GLU A 29 40.15 -4.02 7.34
C GLU A 29 39.95 -3.80 8.85
N VAL A 30 39.16 -2.79 9.24
CA VAL A 30 38.81 -2.55 10.64
C VAL A 30 37.97 -3.70 11.20
N TYR A 31 37.01 -4.15 10.39
CA TYR A 31 36.11 -5.25 10.73
C TYR A 31 36.79 -6.60 10.73
N LYS A 32 37.61 -6.87 9.70
CA LYS A 32 38.43 -8.10 9.58
C LYS A 32 39.36 -8.29 10.78
N ARG A 33 40.02 -7.21 11.26
CA ARG A 33 40.89 -7.26 12.46
C ARG A 33 40.15 -7.67 13.73
N LYS A 34 38.84 -7.44 13.79
CA LYS A 34 37.96 -7.87 14.91
C LYS A 34 37.35 -9.24 14.69
N GLY A 35 37.75 -9.96 13.63
CA GLY A 35 37.22 -11.28 13.30
C GLY A 35 35.80 -11.25 12.70
N ILE A 36 35.34 -10.09 12.22
CA ILE A 36 34.00 -9.94 11.62
C ILE A 36 34.11 -10.28 10.13
N SER A 37 33.22 -11.17 9.67
CA SER A 37 33.07 -11.49 8.26
C SER A 37 32.44 -10.32 7.51
N ILE A 38 33.05 -9.90 6.41
CA ILE A 38 32.51 -8.82 5.57
C ILE A 38 31.30 -9.36 4.80
N PRO A 39 30.14 -8.66 4.86
CA PRO A 39 28.96 -9.05 4.10
C PRO A 39 29.22 -8.92 2.61
N ARG A 40 28.58 -9.77 1.81
CA ARG A 40 28.82 -9.89 0.37
C ARG A 40 27.70 -9.37 -0.47
N GLY A 41 26.50 -9.34 0.10
CA GLY A 41 25.33 -8.93 -0.64
C GLY A 41 24.23 -8.32 0.20
N LEU A 42 23.48 -7.46 -0.46
CA LEU A 42 22.26 -6.81 0.01
C LEU A 42 21.14 -7.10 -0.99
N LEU A 43 20.03 -7.63 -0.50
CA LEU A 43 18.78 -7.75 -1.25
C LEU A 43 17.78 -6.73 -0.72
N MET A 44 17.18 -5.95 -1.61
CA MET A 44 16.05 -5.05 -1.30
C MET A 44 14.78 -5.56 -1.96
N GLU A 45 13.78 -5.82 -1.15
CA GLU A 45 12.45 -6.26 -1.58
C GLU A 45 11.40 -5.21 -1.26
N SER A 46 10.54 -4.92 -2.20
CA SER A 46 9.34 -4.11 -1.99
C SER A 46 8.43 -4.11 -3.21
N ASP A 47 7.19 -3.66 -3.03
CA ASP A 47 6.36 -3.27 -4.15
C ASP A 47 7.05 -2.22 -5.06
N PRO A 48 6.64 -2.11 -6.34
CA PRO A 48 7.16 -1.10 -7.24
C PRO A 48 6.97 0.33 -6.72
N GLY A 49 7.95 1.22 -7.01
CA GLY A 49 7.82 2.64 -6.70
C GLY A 49 8.15 3.06 -5.26
N LEU A 50 8.79 2.20 -4.46
CA LEU A 50 9.21 2.49 -3.08
C LEU A 50 10.68 2.93 -2.95
N GLY A 51 11.37 3.19 -4.06
CA GLY A 51 12.72 3.78 -4.04
C GLY A 51 13.87 2.79 -3.97
N LYS A 52 13.68 1.46 -4.20
CA LYS A 52 14.78 0.45 -4.22
C LYS A 52 15.97 0.88 -5.07
N SER A 53 15.73 1.23 -6.33
CA SER A 53 16.80 1.62 -7.27
C SER A 53 17.51 2.90 -6.85
N LEU A 54 16.79 3.84 -6.24
CA LEU A 54 17.37 5.08 -5.72
C LEU A 54 18.29 4.79 -4.52
N LEU A 55 17.84 3.98 -3.56
CA LEU A 55 18.65 3.55 -2.41
C LEU A 55 19.89 2.79 -2.84
N ALA A 56 19.76 1.86 -3.81
CA ALA A 56 20.88 1.12 -4.39
C ALA A 56 21.89 2.04 -5.05
N SER A 57 21.43 3.00 -5.86
CA SER A 57 22.29 3.95 -6.57
C SER A 57 23.09 4.83 -5.59
N ILE A 58 22.44 5.33 -4.52
CA ILE A 58 23.10 6.13 -3.50
C ILE A 58 24.17 5.28 -2.76
N LEU A 59 23.83 4.04 -2.38
CA LEU A 59 24.78 3.14 -1.72
C LEU A 59 26.02 2.88 -2.61
N MET A 60 25.80 2.63 -3.90
CA MET A 60 26.90 2.44 -4.86
C MET A 60 27.76 3.69 -4.98
N GLU A 61 27.13 4.86 -5.15
CA GLU A 61 27.82 6.15 -5.30
C GLU A 61 28.65 6.47 -4.04
N GLU A 62 28.07 6.32 -2.85
CA GLU A 62 28.75 6.59 -1.58
C GLU A 62 29.81 5.54 -1.21
N SER A 63 29.76 4.33 -1.78
CA SER A 63 30.74 3.27 -1.49
C SER A 63 32.14 3.58 -2.05
N GLU A 64 32.25 4.51 -2.99
CA GLU A 64 33.51 4.88 -3.68
C GLU A 64 34.17 3.69 -4.42
N ARG A 65 33.39 2.64 -4.69
CA ARG A 65 33.80 1.43 -5.40
C ARG A 65 33.43 1.52 -6.87
N LYS A 66 34.10 0.73 -7.73
CA LYS A 66 33.78 0.70 -9.16
C LYS A 66 32.36 0.14 -9.35
N PRO A 67 31.41 0.92 -9.93
CA PRO A 67 30.02 0.48 -10.07
C PRO A 67 29.81 -0.34 -11.34
N PHE A 68 29.05 -1.43 -11.22
CA PHE A 68 28.51 -2.21 -12.32
C PHE A 68 27.00 -2.33 -12.13
N VAL A 69 26.24 -2.25 -13.23
CA VAL A 69 24.78 -2.41 -13.21
C VAL A 69 24.40 -3.45 -14.25
N PHE A 70 23.58 -4.40 -13.85
CA PHE A 70 23.05 -5.42 -14.73
C PHE A 70 21.53 -5.43 -14.68
N ARG A 71 20.93 -5.35 -15.86
CA ARG A 71 19.49 -5.48 -16.09
C ARG A 71 19.24 -6.52 -17.16
N LYS A 72 18.24 -7.37 -17.00
CA LYS A 72 17.82 -8.27 -18.07
C LYS A 72 17.11 -7.45 -19.15
N THR A 73 17.73 -7.34 -20.31
CA THR A 73 17.19 -6.57 -21.45
C THR A 73 16.67 -7.44 -22.58
N SER A 74 17.05 -8.72 -22.63
CA SER A 74 16.64 -9.66 -23.68
C SER A 74 16.04 -10.94 -23.10
N GLN A 75 15.16 -11.58 -23.86
CA GLN A 75 14.62 -12.91 -23.55
C GLN A 75 15.45 -14.05 -24.17
N GLU A 76 16.60 -13.74 -24.78
CA GLU A 76 17.41 -14.70 -25.50
C GLU A 76 18.35 -15.51 -24.58
N ASN A 77 18.85 -16.64 -25.09
CA ASN A 77 19.77 -17.56 -24.40
C ASN A 77 21.10 -16.93 -23.95
N SER A 78 21.39 -15.69 -24.36
CA SER A 78 22.58 -14.91 -23.97
C SER A 78 22.57 -14.42 -22.53
N PHE A 79 21.41 -14.36 -21.85
CA PHE A 79 21.27 -13.81 -20.52
C PHE A 79 22.23 -14.42 -19.47
N LEU A 80 22.38 -15.75 -19.47
CA LEU A 80 23.26 -16.43 -18.50
C LEU A 80 24.73 -16.10 -18.76
N ASP A 81 25.14 -15.93 -20.01
CA ASP A 81 26.48 -15.57 -20.38
C ASP A 81 26.76 -14.10 -20.12
N GLU A 82 25.79 -13.23 -20.34
CA GLU A 82 25.85 -11.80 -19.96
C GLU A 82 26.01 -11.64 -18.45
N LEU A 83 25.23 -12.41 -17.65
CA LEU A 83 25.34 -12.42 -16.20
C LEU A 83 26.74 -12.86 -15.73
N ARG A 84 27.27 -13.94 -16.28
CA ARG A 84 28.66 -14.41 -15.99
C ARG A 84 29.68 -13.36 -16.38
N THR A 85 29.51 -12.72 -17.52
CA THR A 85 30.43 -11.70 -18.02
C THR A 85 30.52 -10.49 -17.11
N VAL A 86 29.36 -9.96 -16.66
CA VAL A 86 29.34 -8.80 -15.75
C VAL A 86 29.92 -9.14 -14.39
N PHE A 87 29.69 -10.36 -13.86
CA PHE A 87 30.38 -10.81 -12.64
C PHE A 87 31.89 -10.92 -12.83
N ALA A 88 32.36 -11.44 -13.96
CA ALA A 88 33.81 -11.53 -14.26
C ALA A 88 34.43 -10.14 -14.31
N MET A 89 33.82 -9.19 -14.99
CA MET A 89 34.31 -7.80 -15.06
C MET A 89 34.32 -7.14 -13.67
N ALA A 90 33.25 -7.31 -12.90
CA ALA A 90 33.15 -6.73 -11.55
C ALA A 90 34.21 -7.33 -10.59
N LYS A 91 34.55 -8.61 -10.73
CA LYS A 91 35.61 -9.29 -9.96
C LYS A 91 37.01 -8.77 -10.34
N GLU A 92 37.27 -8.57 -11.63
CA GLU A 92 38.56 -8.09 -12.13
C GLU A 92 38.86 -6.66 -11.66
N ASP A 93 37.81 -5.84 -11.58
CA ASP A 93 37.88 -4.44 -11.19
C ASP A 93 37.61 -4.19 -9.67
N ALA A 94 37.79 -5.23 -8.84
CA ALA A 94 37.59 -5.07 -7.39
C ALA A 94 38.61 -4.10 -6.75
N PRO A 95 38.24 -3.26 -5.78
CA PRO A 95 36.98 -3.23 -5.06
C PRO A 95 35.82 -2.66 -5.88
N SER A 96 34.73 -3.40 -6.01
CA SER A 96 33.60 -3.06 -6.88
C SER A 96 32.24 -3.30 -6.23
N THR A 97 31.21 -2.71 -6.80
CA THR A 97 29.80 -2.98 -6.47
C THR A 97 29.06 -3.39 -7.72
N LEU A 98 28.23 -4.42 -7.64
CA LEU A 98 27.39 -4.89 -8.74
C LEU A 98 25.91 -4.80 -8.33
N LEU A 99 25.15 -3.98 -9.03
CA LEU A 99 23.70 -3.90 -8.88
C LEU A 99 23.01 -4.84 -9.88
N LEU A 100 22.21 -5.75 -9.36
CA LEU A 100 21.33 -6.64 -10.11
C LEU A 100 19.90 -6.12 -9.96
N GLU A 101 19.38 -5.47 -11.00
CA GLU A 101 18.02 -4.88 -10.92
C GLU A 101 16.94 -5.88 -11.29
N ASP A 102 15.83 -5.82 -10.51
CA ASP A 102 14.59 -6.56 -10.74
C ASP A 102 14.80 -8.07 -10.94
N LEU A 103 15.38 -8.75 -9.95
CA LEU A 103 15.65 -10.18 -9.99
C LEU A 103 14.42 -11.03 -10.37
N ASN A 104 13.22 -10.55 -10.05
CA ASN A 104 11.98 -11.21 -10.46
C ASN A 104 11.81 -11.33 -11.98
N LEU A 105 12.51 -10.49 -12.78
CA LEU A 105 12.49 -10.56 -14.25
C LEU A 105 13.54 -11.55 -14.80
N TYR A 106 14.45 -12.05 -13.96
CA TYR A 106 15.51 -12.98 -14.42
C TYR A 106 14.96 -14.35 -14.77
N VAL A 107 13.86 -14.73 -14.13
CA VAL A 107 13.25 -16.06 -14.23
C VAL A 107 11.86 -15.94 -14.86
N GLU A 108 11.60 -16.75 -15.87
CA GLU A 108 10.28 -16.79 -16.54
C GLU A 108 9.27 -17.69 -15.80
N SER A 109 9.80 -18.69 -15.10
CA SER A 109 8.99 -19.63 -14.31
C SER A 109 8.97 -19.24 -12.85
N ASN A 110 7.80 -19.27 -12.23
CA ASN A 110 7.66 -19.09 -10.78
C ASN A 110 8.20 -20.33 -10.02
N SER A 111 9.46 -20.69 -10.29
CA SER A 111 10.11 -21.88 -9.73
C SER A 111 11.43 -21.54 -9.06
N PRO A 112 11.65 -21.96 -7.81
CA PRO A 112 12.93 -21.78 -7.13
C PRO A 112 14.06 -22.68 -7.71
N TYR A 113 13.72 -23.57 -8.65
CA TYR A 113 14.65 -24.50 -9.29
C TYR A 113 15.06 -24.05 -10.70
N ALA A 114 14.72 -22.84 -11.11
CA ALA A 114 15.07 -22.32 -12.41
C ALA A 114 16.60 -22.22 -12.58
N PRO A 115 17.15 -22.51 -13.80
CA PRO A 115 18.58 -22.52 -14.04
C PRO A 115 19.25 -21.15 -13.86
N GLU A 116 18.51 -20.07 -14.00
CA GLU A 116 18.97 -18.71 -13.76
C GLU A 116 19.38 -18.51 -12.30
N TRP A 117 18.62 -19.06 -11.36
CA TRP A 117 19.00 -19.01 -9.94
C TRP A 117 20.28 -19.79 -9.64
N ALA A 118 20.44 -20.97 -10.27
CA ALA A 118 21.66 -21.76 -10.11
C ALA A 118 22.88 -21.02 -10.69
N CYS A 119 22.72 -20.35 -11.82
CA CYS A 119 23.76 -19.51 -12.40
C CYS A 119 24.12 -18.33 -11.49
N LEU A 120 23.14 -17.60 -10.99
CA LEU A 120 23.35 -16.49 -10.05
C LEU A 120 24.08 -16.96 -8.78
N GLN A 121 23.66 -18.08 -8.20
CA GLN A 121 24.34 -18.67 -7.04
C GLN A 121 25.80 -18.99 -7.33
N ALA A 122 26.08 -19.62 -8.46
CA ALA A 122 27.44 -19.96 -8.87
C ALA A 122 28.29 -18.69 -9.04
N CYS A 123 27.77 -17.65 -9.68
CA CYS A 123 28.50 -16.39 -9.86
C CYS A 123 28.81 -15.70 -8.51
N ILE A 124 27.87 -15.71 -7.55
CA ILE A 124 28.09 -15.14 -6.20
C ILE A 124 29.13 -15.98 -5.45
N ASP A 125 29.04 -17.31 -5.50
CA ASP A 125 29.98 -18.21 -4.83
C ASP A 125 31.40 -18.10 -5.42
N ASP A 126 31.52 -17.94 -6.73
CA ASP A 126 32.81 -17.73 -7.42
C ASP A 126 33.45 -16.36 -7.09
N ALA A 127 32.66 -15.41 -6.62
CA ALA A 127 33.11 -14.08 -6.20
C ALA A 127 33.55 -14.01 -4.73
N LYS A 128 33.40 -15.10 -3.96
CA LYS A 128 33.56 -15.10 -2.49
C LYS A 128 34.91 -14.64 -1.96
N ASP A 129 36.00 -14.81 -2.74
CA ASP A 129 37.36 -14.44 -2.35
C ASP A 129 37.80 -13.09 -2.94
N THR A 130 36.87 -12.35 -3.53
CA THR A 130 37.09 -11.01 -4.10
C THR A 130 36.44 -9.93 -3.28
N ASP A 131 36.83 -8.66 -3.46
CA ASP A 131 36.22 -7.51 -2.81
C ASP A 131 35.08 -6.94 -3.68
N LEU A 132 34.17 -7.83 -4.08
CA LEU A 132 32.93 -7.51 -4.78
C LEU A 132 31.75 -7.51 -3.79
N PHE A 133 30.95 -6.45 -3.78
CA PHE A 133 29.68 -6.37 -3.05
C PHE A 133 28.50 -6.38 -4.03
N VAL A 134 27.58 -7.33 -3.87
CA VAL A 134 26.42 -7.50 -4.76
C VAL A 134 25.19 -6.85 -4.13
N ILE A 135 24.55 -5.95 -4.84
CA ILE A 135 23.28 -5.34 -4.48
C ILE A 135 22.22 -5.90 -5.41
N ALA A 136 21.09 -6.32 -4.90
CA ALA A 136 19.99 -6.80 -5.72
C ALA A 136 18.67 -6.14 -5.33
N THR A 137 17.80 -5.91 -6.32
CA THR A 137 16.43 -5.45 -6.11
C THR A 137 15.45 -6.49 -6.63
N THR A 138 14.33 -6.65 -5.93
CA THR A 138 13.23 -7.52 -6.36
C THR A 138 11.90 -6.98 -5.89
N ASN A 139 10.80 -7.37 -6.57
CA ASN A 139 9.46 -7.08 -6.09
C ASN A 139 8.87 -8.26 -5.28
N ASP A 140 9.48 -9.45 -5.36
CA ASP A 140 8.97 -10.65 -4.70
C ASP A 140 10.07 -11.69 -4.51
N THR A 141 10.21 -12.20 -3.30
CA THR A 141 11.16 -13.26 -2.95
C THR A 141 10.53 -14.64 -2.85
N ARG A 142 9.22 -14.78 -2.97
CA ARG A 142 8.50 -16.07 -2.77
C ARG A 142 8.99 -17.20 -3.67
N TYR A 143 9.47 -16.85 -4.86
CA TYR A 143 9.99 -17.80 -5.85
C TYR A 143 11.51 -17.86 -5.89
N MET A 144 12.18 -17.12 -5.03
CA MET A 144 13.62 -17.14 -4.90
C MET A 144 14.06 -18.34 -4.06
N PRO A 145 15.10 -19.09 -4.46
CA PRO A 145 15.58 -20.21 -3.64
C PRO A 145 16.14 -19.71 -2.30
N PRO A 146 15.75 -20.34 -1.19
CA PRO A 146 16.22 -19.94 0.15
C PRO A 146 17.76 -19.97 0.28
N SER A 147 18.42 -20.70 -0.59
CA SER A 147 19.89 -20.76 -0.64
C SER A 147 20.55 -19.44 -0.99
N LEU A 148 19.88 -18.53 -1.71
CA LEU A 148 20.39 -17.18 -2.00
C LEU A 148 20.39 -16.27 -0.75
N LEU A 149 19.51 -16.54 0.19
CA LEU A 149 19.35 -15.76 1.44
C LEU A 149 20.22 -16.30 2.59
N ARG A 150 21.16 -17.21 2.28
CA ARG A 150 22.10 -17.74 3.27
C ARG A 150 23.32 -16.82 3.44
N PRO A 151 23.94 -16.83 4.64
CA PRO A 151 25.18 -16.10 4.89
C PRO A 151 26.25 -16.37 3.82
N GLY A 152 26.93 -15.32 3.39
CA GLY A 152 27.92 -15.36 2.31
C GLY A 152 27.36 -15.10 0.91
N ARG A 153 26.04 -14.86 0.77
CA ARG A 153 25.39 -14.45 -0.48
C ARG A 153 24.66 -13.12 -0.26
N PHE A 154 23.33 -13.11 -0.05
CA PHE A 154 22.63 -11.93 0.41
C PHE A 154 22.56 -11.93 1.93
N ASP A 155 23.59 -11.39 2.57
CA ASP A 155 23.72 -11.35 4.03
C ASP A 155 22.71 -10.37 4.67
N TYR A 156 22.33 -9.34 3.94
CA TYR A 156 21.31 -8.37 4.32
C TYR A 156 20.09 -8.48 3.42
N VAL A 157 18.90 -8.49 4.03
CA VAL A 157 17.64 -8.39 3.32
C VAL A 157 16.87 -7.21 3.92
N ILE A 158 16.51 -6.24 3.10
CA ILE A 158 15.74 -5.06 3.48
C ILE A 158 14.38 -5.13 2.81
N TYR A 159 13.34 -5.05 3.62
CA TYR A 159 11.94 -4.96 3.16
C TYR A 159 11.46 -3.51 3.28
N LEU A 160 11.24 -2.85 2.13
CA LEU A 160 10.68 -1.50 2.13
C LEU A 160 9.15 -1.59 2.15
N GLN A 161 8.54 -0.82 3.03
CA GLN A 161 7.10 -0.72 3.15
C GLN A 161 6.62 0.63 2.60
N PRO A 162 5.38 0.73 2.09
CA PRO A 162 4.78 2.00 1.76
C PRO A 162 4.84 2.98 2.94
N PRO A 163 5.11 4.27 2.69
CA PRO A 163 5.15 5.27 3.75
C PRO A 163 3.76 5.45 4.37
N ILE A 164 3.73 5.63 5.70
CA ILE A 164 2.50 5.87 6.47
C ILE A 164 2.72 7.02 7.47
N GLY A 165 1.63 7.67 7.89
CA GLY A 165 1.67 8.74 8.90
C GLY A 165 2.67 9.85 8.56
N GLU A 166 3.49 10.25 9.52
CA GLU A 166 4.46 11.32 9.38
C GLU A 166 5.46 11.12 8.23
N ASN A 167 5.87 9.89 7.95
CA ASN A 167 6.75 9.60 6.81
C ASN A 167 6.07 9.93 5.47
N ALA A 168 4.79 9.61 5.32
CA ALA A 168 4.03 9.96 4.12
C ALA A 168 3.82 11.47 4.01
N GLU A 169 3.53 12.16 5.12
CA GLU A 169 3.40 13.62 5.17
C GLU A 169 4.69 14.33 4.76
N ASN A 170 5.84 13.86 5.25
CA ASN A 170 7.15 14.39 4.88
C ASN A 170 7.45 14.21 3.39
N ILE A 171 7.09 13.06 2.80
CA ILE A 171 7.26 12.80 1.37
C ILE A 171 6.34 13.69 0.53
N VAL A 172 5.07 13.83 0.90
CA VAL A 172 4.12 14.74 0.23
C VAL A 172 4.62 16.18 0.32
N SER A 173 5.06 16.63 1.50
CA SER A 173 5.63 17.96 1.71
C SER A 173 6.85 18.21 0.82
N TYR A 174 7.71 17.19 0.66
CA TYR A 174 8.87 17.26 -0.22
C TYR A 174 8.46 17.48 -1.69
N TYR A 175 7.46 16.77 -2.20
CA TYR A 175 6.99 16.95 -3.58
C TYR A 175 6.21 18.24 -3.81
N LEU A 176 5.71 18.85 -2.74
CA LEU A 176 4.97 20.13 -2.77
C LEU A 176 5.83 21.37 -2.45
N ARG A 177 7.08 21.21 -2.02
CA ARG A 177 7.95 22.29 -1.51
C ARG A 177 8.15 23.48 -2.48
N ASP A 178 8.15 23.21 -3.78
CA ASP A 178 8.36 24.19 -4.84
C ASP A 178 7.03 24.56 -5.54
N LYS A 179 5.88 24.30 -4.92
CA LYS A 179 4.54 24.52 -5.45
C LYS A 179 3.73 25.41 -4.52
N ASP A 180 2.98 26.34 -5.09
CA ASP A 180 2.12 27.24 -4.33
C ASP A 180 0.78 26.56 -4.04
N LEU A 181 0.45 26.41 -2.76
CA LEU A 181 -0.78 25.78 -2.27
C LEU A 181 -1.76 26.82 -1.76
N ALA A 182 -3.04 26.59 -1.97
CA ALA A 182 -4.10 27.34 -1.31
C ALA A 182 -4.12 27.03 0.20
N GLU A 183 -4.62 27.96 1.01
CA GLU A 183 -4.59 27.88 2.48
C GLU A 183 -5.43 26.72 3.05
N ASP A 184 -6.42 26.22 2.29
CA ASP A 184 -7.33 25.15 2.68
C ASP A 184 -6.80 23.74 2.35
N VAL A 185 -5.65 23.65 1.68
CA VAL A 185 -4.99 22.37 1.37
C VAL A 185 -4.25 21.84 2.59
N LEU A 186 -4.72 20.74 3.13
CA LEU A 186 -4.11 20.05 4.27
C LEU A 186 -3.35 18.80 3.83
N ILE A 187 -2.05 18.74 4.12
CA ILE A 187 -1.22 17.57 3.80
C ILE A 187 -1.74 16.30 4.49
N SER A 188 -2.25 16.42 5.71
CA SER A 188 -2.86 15.31 6.43
C SER A 188 -4.06 14.71 5.70
N ASP A 189 -4.90 15.52 5.04
CA ASP A 189 -6.03 15.04 4.24
C ASP A 189 -5.54 14.24 3.03
N ILE A 190 -4.49 14.75 2.36
CA ILE A 190 -3.87 14.08 1.21
C ILE A 190 -3.37 12.70 1.61
N VAL A 191 -2.64 12.60 2.71
CA VAL A 191 -2.07 11.35 3.20
C VAL A 191 -3.15 10.37 3.65
N LYS A 192 -4.17 10.84 4.37
CA LYS A 192 -5.30 10.01 4.80
C LYS A 192 -6.11 9.48 3.61
N ALA A 193 -6.24 10.27 2.54
CA ALA A 193 -6.90 9.83 1.32
C ALA A 193 -6.07 8.85 0.48
N MET A 194 -4.78 8.65 0.81
CA MET A 194 -3.85 7.78 0.09
C MET A 194 -3.18 6.75 1.01
N PRO A 195 -3.91 5.88 1.69
CA PRO A 195 -3.30 4.90 2.58
C PRO A 195 -2.45 3.89 1.80
N LYS A 196 -1.22 3.67 2.29
CA LYS A 196 -0.30 2.63 1.77
C LYS A 196 0.03 2.70 0.27
N VAL A 197 0.01 3.89 -0.31
CA VAL A 197 0.46 4.07 -1.69
C VAL A 197 1.99 4.18 -1.78
N SER A 198 2.55 3.89 -2.95
CA SER A 198 3.98 4.01 -3.17
C SER A 198 4.44 5.47 -3.25
N CYS A 199 5.73 5.72 -3.01
CA CYS A 199 6.32 7.05 -3.16
C CYS A 199 6.14 7.61 -4.58
N ALA A 200 6.25 6.75 -5.60
CA ALA A 200 6.01 7.11 -6.99
C ALA A 200 4.56 7.52 -7.25
N THR A 201 3.60 6.88 -6.58
CA THR A 201 2.19 7.27 -6.66
C THR A 201 1.96 8.63 -5.99
N LEU A 202 2.56 8.88 -4.82
CA LEU A 202 2.52 10.19 -4.15
C LEU A 202 3.04 11.29 -5.08
N GLU A 203 4.21 11.08 -5.68
CA GLU A 203 4.79 12.02 -6.65
C GLU A 203 3.86 12.28 -7.83
N THR A 204 3.29 11.22 -8.42
CA THR A 204 2.39 11.32 -9.57
C THR A 204 1.15 12.14 -9.24
N VAL A 205 0.53 11.91 -8.07
CA VAL A 205 -0.64 12.69 -7.63
C VAL A 205 -0.28 14.16 -7.46
N MET A 206 0.84 14.49 -6.80
CA MET A 206 1.25 15.87 -6.57
C MET A 206 1.60 16.59 -7.88
N ASN A 207 2.19 15.91 -8.83
CA ASN A 207 2.48 16.47 -10.15
C ASN A 207 1.21 16.66 -10.97
N LEU A 208 0.27 15.72 -10.94
CA LEU A 208 -1.01 15.84 -11.64
C LEU A 208 -1.87 16.95 -11.03
N ALA A 209 -1.89 17.11 -9.71
CA ALA A 209 -2.60 18.22 -9.06
C ALA A 209 -2.07 19.59 -9.52
N ALA A 210 -0.74 19.74 -9.60
CA ALA A 210 -0.13 20.95 -10.12
C ALA A 210 -0.49 21.19 -11.60
N LEU A 211 -0.52 20.13 -12.41
CA LEU A 211 -0.93 20.22 -13.82
C LEU A 211 -2.40 20.63 -13.95
N ASN A 212 -3.29 20.05 -13.13
CA ASN A 212 -4.71 20.41 -13.09
C ASN A 212 -4.90 21.89 -12.75
N SER A 213 -4.20 22.39 -11.72
CA SER A 213 -4.25 23.79 -11.29
C SER A 213 -3.89 24.75 -12.44
N VAL A 214 -2.78 24.49 -13.13
CA VAL A 214 -2.36 25.30 -14.29
C VAL A 214 -3.38 25.22 -15.42
N TYR A 215 -3.91 24.04 -15.71
CA TYR A 215 -4.90 23.84 -16.78
C TYR A 215 -6.22 24.56 -16.50
N GLN A 216 -6.65 24.61 -15.24
CA GLN A 216 -7.86 25.32 -14.80
C GLN A 216 -7.64 26.85 -14.65
N GLY A 217 -6.39 27.30 -14.70
CA GLY A 217 -6.03 28.72 -14.53
C GLY A 217 -6.06 29.18 -13.07
N HIS A 218 -5.89 28.26 -12.12
CA HIS A 218 -5.79 28.60 -10.71
C HIS A 218 -4.41 29.21 -10.41
N GLU A 219 -4.37 30.22 -9.54
CA GLU A 219 -3.11 30.86 -9.10
C GLU A 219 -2.33 29.95 -8.14
N HIS A 220 -3.04 29.18 -7.31
CA HIS A 220 -2.50 28.23 -6.34
C HIS A 220 -3.15 26.85 -6.56
N ILE A 221 -2.46 25.77 -6.17
CA ILE A 221 -3.06 24.43 -6.18
C ILE A 221 -4.17 24.39 -5.14
N GLN A 222 -5.39 24.17 -5.60
CA GLN A 222 -6.58 24.10 -4.77
C GLN A 222 -6.86 22.67 -4.32
N LYS A 223 -7.70 22.52 -3.31
CA LYS A 223 -8.14 21.21 -2.80
C LYS A 223 -8.79 20.37 -3.89
N GLU A 224 -9.56 20.99 -4.78
CA GLU A 224 -10.22 20.35 -5.93
C GLU A 224 -9.21 19.75 -6.91
N ASP A 225 -8.08 20.44 -7.18
CA ASP A 225 -7.03 19.95 -8.08
C ASP A 225 -6.39 18.68 -7.55
N ILE A 226 -6.16 18.63 -6.23
CA ILE A 226 -5.60 17.48 -5.52
C ILE A 226 -6.62 16.35 -5.50
N THR A 227 -7.87 16.64 -5.15
CA THR A 227 -8.95 15.65 -5.09
C THR A 227 -9.16 14.97 -6.45
N GLU A 228 -9.16 15.73 -7.54
CA GLU A 228 -9.26 15.20 -8.89
C GLU A 228 -8.07 14.30 -9.25
N ALA A 229 -6.85 14.72 -8.91
CA ALA A 229 -5.66 13.90 -9.11
C ALA A 229 -5.69 12.60 -8.30
N LEU A 230 -6.15 12.66 -7.04
CA LEU A 230 -6.36 11.50 -6.17
C LEU A 230 -7.33 10.49 -6.79
N LEU A 231 -8.51 10.98 -7.19
CA LEU A 231 -9.55 10.14 -7.78
C LEU A 231 -9.05 9.47 -9.06
N GLN A 232 -8.33 10.20 -9.90
CA GLN A 232 -7.82 9.68 -11.17
C GLN A 232 -6.66 8.67 -10.99
N VAL A 233 -5.66 9.00 -10.15
CA VAL A 233 -4.42 8.20 -10.06
C VAL A 233 -4.59 7.02 -9.12
N VAL A 234 -5.13 7.25 -7.93
CA VAL A 234 -5.22 6.22 -6.88
C VAL A 234 -6.43 5.33 -7.11
N TYR A 235 -7.59 5.94 -7.31
CA TYR A 235 -8.86 5.24 -7.35
C TYR A 235 -9.36 4.89 -8.76
N LYS A 236 -8.68 5.41 -9.82
CA LYS A 236 -9.05 5.19 -11.22
C LYS A 236 -10.48 5.66 -11.55
N LEU A 237 -10.98 6.63 -10.79
CA LEU A 237 -12.28 7.25 -10.99
C LEU A 237 -12.13 8.46 -11.92
N GLN A 238 -12.99 8.54 -12.93
CA GLN A 238 -13.02 9.65 -13.88
C GLN A 238 -14.37 10.36 -13.81
N LYS A 239 -14.39 11.64 -14.17
CA LYS A 239 -15.65 12.36 -14.38
C LYS A 239 -16.45 11.65 -15.47
N THR A 240 -17.68 11.32 -15.18
CA THR A 240 -18.58 10.71 -16.14
C THR A 240 -19.48 11.79 -16.75
N ASP A 241 -19.57 11.79 -18.10
CA ASP A 241 -20.50 12.67 -18.83
C ASP A 241 -21.97 12.18 -18.74
N LYS A 242 -22.24 11.12 -18.00
CA LYS A 242 -23.61 10.60 -17.83
C LYS A 242 -24.34 11.40 -16.77
N GLU A 243 -25.46 12.04 -17.18
CA GLU A 243 -26.45 12.52 -16.23
C GLU A 243 -26.98 11.34 -15.40
N THR A 244 -26.62 11.28 -14.13
CA THR A 244 -27.18 10.33 -13.18
C THR A 244 -28.55 10.82 -12.77
N ASP A 245 -29.57 9.93 -12.72
CA ASP A 245 -30.86 10.26 -12.16
C ASP A 245 -30.68 10.81 -10.74
N SER A 246 -31.25 11.98 -10.47
CA SER A 246 -31.10 12.66 -9.18
C SER A 246 -31.58 11.79 -8.00
N SER A 247 -32.56 10.91 -8.21
CA SER A 247 -33.06 10.00 -7.19
C SER A 247 -32.07 8.87 -6.89
N GLU A 248 -31.35 8.39 -7.87
CA GLU A 248 -30.30 7.37 -7.74
C GLU A 248 -29.07 7.96 -7.05
N LEU A 249 -28.64 9.15 -7.47
CA LEU A 249 -27.52 9.87 -6.84
C LEU A 249 -27.79 10.13 -5.34
N GLN A 250 -29.02 10.49 -4.97
CA GLN A 250 -29.40 10.67 -3.56
C GLN A 250 -29.25 9.38 -2.75
N LYS A 251 -29.60 8.22 -3.32
CA LYS A 251 -29.44 6.93 -2.64
C LYS A 251 -27.99 6.56 -2.48
N ILE A 252 -27.16 6.76 -3.53
CA ILE A 252 -25.70 6.55 -3.48
C ILE A 252 -25.09 7.44 -2.39
N ALA A 253 -25.47 8.73 -2.36
CA ALA A 253 -24.95 9.64 -1.36
C ALA A 253 -25.32 9.23 0.09
N VAL A 254 -26.51 8.66 0.32
CA VAL A 254 -26.89 8.09 1.63
C VAL A 254 -26.05 6.84 1.92
N HIS A 255 -25.83 5.98 0.93
CA HIS A 255 -25.05 4.75 1.07
C HIS A 255 -23.63 5.07 1.52
N GLU A 256 -22.93 5.93 0.78
CA GLU A 256 -21.55 6.32 1.07
C GLU A 256 -21.43 7.14 2.37
N ALA A 257 -22.39 8.06 2.61
CA ALA A 257 -22.46 8.79 3.87
C ALA A 257 -22.63 7.85 5.07
N ALA A 258 -23.37 6.75 4.92
CA ALA A 258 -23.56 5.79 6.01
C ALA A 258 -22.23 5.05 6.35
N HIS A 259 -21.45 4.64 5.35
CA HIS A 259 -20.12 4.08 5.57
C HIS A 259 -19.22 5.08 6.30
N ALA A 260 -19.19 6.33 5.83
CA ALA A 260 -18.39 7.39 6.43
C ALA A 260 -18.80 7.68 7.88
N VAL A 261 -20.10 7.82 8.16
CA VAL A 261 -20.61 8.12 9.50
C VAL A 261 -20.32 6.98 10.48
N VAL A 262 -20.54 5.72 10.08
CA VAL A 262 -20.24 4.59 10.96
C VAL A 262 -18.73 4.51 11.21
N GLY A 263 -17.89 4.70 10.19
CA GLY A 263 -16.45 4.76 10.34
C GLY A 263 -16.00 5.86 11.32
N GLU A 264 -16.52 7.10 11.15
CA GLU A 264 -16.19 8.23 12.01
C GLU A 264 -16.71 8.11 13.45
N VAL A 265 -17.78 7.36 13.67
CA VAL A 265 -18.29 7.10 15.03
C VAL A 265 -17.48 6.03 15.74
N LEU A 266 -17.07 4.98 15.03
CA LEU A 266 -16.27 3.89 15.57
C LEU A 266 -14.81 4.31 15.75
N HIS A 267 -14.24 4.94 14.74
CA HIS A 267 -12.83 5.36 14.68
C HIS A 267 -12.72 6.80 14.17
N PRO A 268 -12.85 7.82 15.04
CA PRO A 268 -12.82 9.22 14.64
C PRO A 268 -11.53 9.61 13.90
N GLY A 269 -11.69 10.24 12.73
CA GLY A 269 -10.58 10.67 11.89
C GLY A 269 -9.94 9.58 11.03
N ASP A 270 -10.54 8.38 10.96
CA ASP A 270 -10.04 7.27 10.14
C ASP A 270 -10.47 7.37 8.68
N ILE A 271 -11.59 8.02 8.38
CA ILE A 271 -12.07 8.17 7.01
C ILE A 271 -11.24 9.21 6.27
N GLY A 272 -10.48 8.79 5.25
CA GLY A 272 -9.63 9.67 4.45
C GLY A 272 -10.39 10.38 3.33
N ILE A 273 -11.28 9.66 2.63
CA ILE A 273 -12.05 10.16 1.49
C ILE A 273 -13.38 9.43 1.37
N VAL A 274 -14.42 10.15 1.00
CA VAL A 274 -15.72 9.61 0.60
C VAL A 274 -16.18 10.32 -0.66
N THR A 275 -16.69 9.57 -1.65
CA THR A 275 -17.11 10.12 -2.94
C THR A 275 -18.33 9.37 -3.49
N VAL A 276 -19.15 10.08 -4.25
CA VAL A 276 -20.27 9.50 -5.02
C VAL A 276 -19.89 9.18 -6.46
N ARG A 277 -18.62 9.38 -6.84
CA ARG A 277 -18.13 9.05 -8.18
C ARG A 277 -17.93 7.54 -8.33
N GLY A 278 -18.53 6.97 -9.38
CA GLY A 278 -18.37 5.57 -9.74
C GLY A 278 -17.16 5.32 -10.65
N SER A 279 -16.81 4.04 -10.85
CA SER A 279 -15.75 3.64 -11.76
C SER A 279 -16.27 3.16 -13.11
N GLN A 280 -15.57 3.49 -14.23
CA GLN A 280 -15.81 2.99 -15.58
C GLN A 280 -17.26 3.08 -16.08
N GLY A 281 -17.97 4.15 -15.74
CA GLY A 281 -19.36 4.37 -16.18
C GLY A 281 -20.41 3.57 -15.42
N VAL A 282 -20.02 2.90 -14.34
CA VAL A 282 -20.92 2.34 -13.34
C VAL A 282 -21.19 3.44 -12.30
N ILE A 283 -22.46 3.70 -12.03
CA ILE A 283 -22.89 4.60 -10.98
C ILE A 283 -22.58 3.91 -9.65
N GLY A 284 -21.84 4.57 -8.79
CA GLY A 284 -21.41 4.02 -7.50
C GLY A 284 -20.72 5.09 -6.69
N GLY A 285 -20.25 4.74 -5.54
CA GLY A 285 -19.46 5.60 -4.69
C GLY A 285 -18.34 4.81 -4.04
N MET A 286 -17.62 5.44 -3.14
CA MET A 286 -16.52 4.81 -2.42
C MET A 286 -16.24 5.56 -1.13
N VAL A 287 -15.96 4.80 -0.08
CA VAL A 287 -15.37 5.29 1.18
C VAL A 287 -14.08 4.56 1.42
N ASN A 288 -13.00 5.31 1.67
CA ASN A 288 -11.72 4.73 2.07
C ASN A 288 -11.24 5.35 3.38
N GLY A 289 -10.86 4.49 4.32
CA GLY A 289 -10.29 4.85 5.61
C GLY A 289 -8.77 4.74 5.63
N CYS A 290 -8.16 5.35 6.64
CA CYS A 290 -6.76 5.13 6.95
C CYS A 290 -6.60 3.65 7.28
N ALA A 291 -5.80 2.95 6.48
CA ALA A 291 -5.62 1.51 6.58
C ALA A 291 -4.89 1.12 7.87
N THR A 292 -5.56 1.24 9.00
CA THR A 292 -5.15 0.59 10.23
C THR A 292 -5.50 -0.89 10.11
N TYR A 293 -4.53 -1.77 10.26
CA TYR A 293 -4.86 -3.20 10.37
C TYR A 293 -5.59 -3.39 11.69
N ALA A 294 -6.73 -4.06 11.65
CA ALA A 294 -7.39 -4.52 12.86
C ALA A 294 -6.39 -5.34 13.70
N GLN A 295 -6.03 -4.83 14.87
CA GLN A 295 -5.06 -5.47 15.75
C GLN A 295 -5.73 -6.50 16.67
N ASN A 296 -7.05 -6.42 16.79
CA ASN A 296 -7.85 -7.29 17.64
C ASN A 296 -9.22 -7.58 17.01
N GLU A 297 -9.95 -8.50 17.62
CA GLU A 297 -11.27 -8.94 17.15
C GLU A 297 -12.29 -7.79 17.11
N GLU A 298 -12.26 -6.87 18.07
CA GLU A 298 -13.21 -5.76 18.16
C GLU A 298 -13.05 -4.81 16.97
N GLU A 299 -11.82 -4.38 16.68
CA GLU A 299 -11.50 -3.53 15.52
C GLU A 299 -11.86 -4.22 14.19
N PHE A 300 -11.66 -5.55 14.13
CA PHE A 300 -12.07 -6.33 12.95
C PHE A 300 -13.58 -6.35 12.75
N LEU A 301 -14.35 -6.53 13.81
CA LEU A 301 -15.81 -6.50 13.75
C LEU A 301 -16.35 -5.08 13.50
N ASP A 302 -15.63 -4.04 13.90
CA ASP A 302 -15.92 -2.64 13.55
C ASP A 302 -15.83 -2.42 12.04
N GLU A 303 -14.80 -3.02 11.38
CA GLU A 303 -14.69 -2.96 9.93
C GLU A 303 -15.84 -3.65 9.22
N VAL A 304 -16.26 -4.83 9.71
CA VAL A 304 -17.47 -5.50 9.18
C VAL A 304 -18.72 -4.64 9.41
N THR A 305 -18.84 -3.99 10.59
CA THR A 305 -19.95 -3.09 10.90
C THR A 305 -19.99 -1.91 9.92
N LYS A 306 -18.84 -1.31 9.61
CA LYS A 306 -18.68 -0.24 8.62
C LYS A 306 -19.07 -0.72 7.22
N THR A 307 -18.63 -1.91 6.82
CA THR A 307 -18.97 -2.50 5.52
C THR A 307 -20.48 -2.69 5.34
N LEU A 308 -21.23 -3.03 6.39
CA LEU A 308 -22.69 -3.20 6.33
C LEU A 308 -23.47 -1.87 6.42
N ALA A 309 -22.78 -0.75 6.66
CA ALA A 309 -23.42 0.53 6.96
C ALA A 309 -24.19 1.13 5.76
N GLY A 310 -23.68 0.97 4.53
CA GLY A 310 -24.36 1.47 3.33
C GLY A 310 -25.79 0.94 3.22
N ARG A 311 -25.96 -0.38 3.32
CA ARG A 311 -27.27 -1.04 3.36
C ARG A 311 -28.14 -0.53 4.50
N ALA A 312 -27.58 -0.37 5.69
CA ALA A 312 -28.31 0.10 6.86
C ALA A 312 -28.78 1.55 6.70
N GLY A 313 -27.97 2.43 6.10
CA GLY A 313 -28.31 3.81 5.81
C GLY A 313 -29.45 3.96 4.82
N VAL A 314 -29.41 3.26 3.69
CA VAL A 314 -30.47 3.25 2.69
C VAL A 314 -31.76 2.70 3.29
N SER A 315 -31.71 1.62 4.07
CA SER A 315 -32.84 1.07 4.78
C SER A 315 -33.45 2.07 5.81
N LEU A 316 -32.59 2.79 6.54
CA LEU A 316 -33.03 3.80 7.53
C LEU A 316 -33.74 5.00 6.91
N ILE A 317 -33.25 5.48 5.76
CA ILE A 317 -33.77 6.71 5.13
C ILE A 317 -34.94 6.43 4.19
N TYR A 318 -34.87 5.38 3.39
CA TYR A 318 -35.88 5.09 2.35
C TYR A 318 -36.78 3.91 2.68
N GLY A 319 -36.48 3.10 3.69
CA GLY A 319 -37.27 1.92 4.07
C GLY A 319 -37.18 0.76 3.05
N VAL A 320 -36.20 0.78 2.17
CA VAL A 320 -36.00 -0.23 1.09
C VAL A 320 -34.67 -0.93 1.22
N MET A 321 -34.57 -2.14 0.66
CA MET A 321 -33.33 -2.85 0.48
C MET A 321 -32.77 -2.51 -0.91
N ASP A 322 -31.50 -2.07 -0.96
CA ASP A 322 -30.87 -1.66 -2.21
C ASP A 322 -29.95 -2.77 -2.76
N ILE A 323 -29.97 -2.95 -4.08
CA ILE A 323 -29.10 -3.87 -4.79
C ILE A 323 -27.63 -3.38 -4.80
N GLN A 324 -27.40 -2.07 -4.63
CA GLN A 324 -26.07 -1.47 -4.57
C GLN A 324 -25.22 -2.01 -3.43
N ALA A 325 -25.85 -2.48 -2.35
CA ALA A 325 -25.18 -3.12 -1.23
C ALA A 325 -24.69 -4.56 -1.51
N SER A 326 -24.84 -5.09 -2.72
CA SER A 326 -24.45 -6.48 -3.02
C SER A 326 -22.95 -6.72 -2.84
N ALA A 327 -22.11 -5.78 -3.26
CA ALA A 327 -20.66 -5.86 -3.11
C ALA A 327 -20.23 -5.81 -1.63
N ASP A 328 -20.90 -4.96 -0.83
CA ASP A 328 -20.62 -4.85 0.61
C ASP A 328 -21.02 -6.11 1.36
N ILE A 329 -22.16 -6.72 0.97
CA ILE A 329 -22.59 -7.98 1.56
C ILE A 329 -21.58 -9.10 1.26
N GLU A 330 -21.12 -9.18 0.02
CA GLU A 330 -20.09 -10.15 -0.37
C GLU A 330 -18.76 -9.90 0.38
N GLN A 331 -18.39 -8.64 0.54
CA GLN A 331 -17.19 -8.26 1.29
C GLN A 331 -17.33 -8.60 2.78
N ALA A 332 -18.47 -8.26 3.39
CA ALA A 332 -18.76 -8.61 4.78
C ALA A 332 -18.76 -10.12 5.00
N ASP A 333 -19.29 -10.88 4.05
CA ASP A 333 -19.27 -12.35 4.09
C ASP A 333 -17.85 -12.91 4.08
N LYS A 334 -16.97 -12.42 3.19
CA LYS A 334 -15.55 -12.79 3.14
C LYS A 334 -14.80 -12.42 4.43
N LEU A 335 -15.08 -11.24 4.99
CA LEU A 335 -14.49 -10.83 6.26
C LEU A 335 -14.93 -11.76 7.40
N MET A 336 -16.17 -12.24 7.41
CA MET A 336 -16.63 -13.18 8.41
C MET A 336 -15.99 -14.56 8.27
N ASP A 337 -15.62 -15.01 7.07
CA ASP A 337 -14.82 -16.22 6.88
C ASP A 337 -13.43 -16.06 7.53
N ILE A 338 -12.79 -14.89 7.34
CA ILE A 338 -11.53 -14.55 8.02
C ILE A 338 -11.71 -14.54 9.54
N TRP A 339 -12.80 -13.96 10.05
CA TRP A 339 -13.11 -13.95 11.47
C TRP A 339 -13.24 -15.36 12.05
N GLN A 340 -13.91 -16.26 11.35
CA GLN A 340 -14.02 -17.65 11.79
C GLN A 340 -12.68 -18.38 11.78
N CYS A 341 -11.84 -18.17 10.74
CA CYS A 341 -10.57 -18.87 10.58
C CYS A 341 -9.45 -18.32 11.49
N HIS A 342 -9.33 -16.99 11.61
CA HIS A 342 -8.19 -16.35 12.27
C HIS A 342 -8.46 -15.99 13.74
N PHE A 343 -9.71 -15.62 14.07
CA PHE A 343 -10.10 -15.27 15.44
C PHE A 343 -10.86 -16.39 16.16
N ALA A 344 -11.07 -17.52 15.49
CA ALA A 344 -11.89 -18.63 16.02
C ALA A 344 -13.30 -18.17 16.43
N GLY A 345 -13.90 -17.24 15.69
CA GLY A 345 -15.16 -16.58 16.04
C GLY A 345 -16.38 -17.48 16.18
N GLY A 346 -16.31 -18.71 15.69
CA GLY A 346 -17.28 -19.80 15.96
C GLY A 346 -16.85 -20.79 17.03
N GLY A 347 -15.78 -20.47 17.79
CA GLY A 347 -15.09 -21.39 18.68
C GLY A 347 -14.07 -22.28 17.93
N PHE A 348 -13.13 -22.90 18.67
CA PHE A 348 -12.04 -23.70 18.11
C PHE A 348 -12.47 -24.90 17.26
N VAL A 349 -13.74 -25.29 17.34
CA VAL A 349 -14.32 -26.39 16.54
C VAL A 349 -14.48 -25.96 15.06
N GLY A 350 -14.52 -24.67 14.76
CA GLY A 350 -14.72 -24.11 13.42
C GLY A 350 -13.45 -23.99 12.56
N ILE A 351 -12.26 -24.18 13.13
CA ILE A 351 -10.99 -23.98 12.43
C ILE A 351 -10.71 -25.15 11.48
N GLU A 352 -10.48 -24.87 10.20
CA GLU A 352 -9.96 -25.83 9.24
C GLU A 352 -8.51 -26.19 9.58
N SER A 353 -8.25 -27.43 9.94
CA SER A 353 -6.89 -27.96 10.07
C SER A 353 -6.62 -28.90 8.89
N GLY A 354 -5.89 -28.41 7.86
CA GLY A 354 -5.35 -29.23 6.76
C GLY A 354 -6.30 -30.29 6.20
N ASP A 355 -5.98 -31.06 5.24
CA ASP A 355 -6.66 -32.10 4.45
C ASP A 355 -8.01 -32.73 4.89
N ASN A 356 -8.59 -32.37 6.03
CA ASN A 356 -9.88 -32.86 6.48
C ASN A 356 -11.02 -31.94 6.01
N ARG A 357 -11.79 -32.41 5.01
CA ARG A 357 -13.08 -31.80 4.64
C ARG A 357 -13.99 -31.71 5.86
N MET A 358 -14.48 -30.52 6.19
CA MET A 358 -15.47 -30.35 7.25
C MET A 358 -16.69 -31.22 7.00
N SER A 359 -17.27 -31.75 8.05
CA SER A 359 -18.56 -32.45 7.94
C SER A 359 -19.67 -31.44 7.60
N GLU A 360 -20.72 -31.89 6.88
CA GLU A 360 -21.87 -31.05 6.55
C GLU A 360 -22.50 -30.37 7.78
N GLN A 361 -22.51 -31.06 8.91
CA GLN A 361 -23.01 -30.52 10.18
C GLN A 361 -22.16 -29.35 10.70
N ARG A 362 -20.83 -29.42 10.56
CA ARG A 362 -19.90 -28.33 10.94
C ARG A 362 -20.06 -27.12 10.01
N LEU A 363 -20.16 -27.37 8.71
CA LEU A 363 -20.41 -26.31 7.74
C LEU A 363 -21.71 -25.57 8.07
N SER A 364 -22.82 -26.31 8.29
CA SER A 364 -24.10 -25.74 8.65
C SER A 364 -24.07 -24.94 9.98
N TYR A 365 -23.31 -25.43 10.97
CA TYR A 365 -23.12 -24.72 12.24
C TYR A 365 -22.34 -23.42 12.06
N ASN A 366 -21.23 -23.45 11.31
CA ASN A 366 -20.42 -22.27 11.02
C ASN A 366 -21.23 -21.20 10.25
N GLU A 367 -22.00 -21.63 9.24
CA GLU A 367 -22.90 -20.75 8.50
C GLU A 367 -23.96 -20.09 9.38
N ALA A 368 -24.54 -20.83 10.33
CA ALA A 368 -25.52 -20.28 11.25
C ALA A 368 -24.92 -19.23 12.19
N ILE A 369 -23.70 -19.46 12.71
CA ILE A 369 -22.99 -18.48 13.55
C ILE A 369 -22.64 -17.24 12.75
N LYS A 370 -22.08 -17.42 11.53
CA LYS A 370 -21.73 -16.35 10.61
C LYS A 370 -22.94 -15.47 10.32
N SER A 371 -24.06 -16.07 9.93
CA SER A 371 -25.31 -15.38 9.63
C SER A 371 -25.84 -14.60 10.83
N ALA A 372 -25.82 -15.20 12.02
CA ALA A 372 -26.26 -14.55 13.26
C ALA A 372 -25.38 -13.35 13.62
N LYS A 373 -24.06 -13.48 13.44
CA LYS A 373 -23.11 -12.38 13.70
C LYS A 373 -23.25 -11.25 12.71
N LEU A 374 -23.41 -11.54 11.43
CA LEU A 374 -23.68 -10.52 10.39
C LEU A 374 -24.96 -9.72 10.71
N GLU A 375 -26.04 -10.38 11.14
CA GLU A 375 -27.26 -9.71 11.54
C GLU A 375 -27.07 -8.83 12.79
N GLU A 376 -26.27 -9.28 13.77
CA GLU A 376 -25.89 -8.47 14.94
C GLU A 376 -25.14 -7.21 14.53
N LEU A 377 -24.12 -7.34 13.65
CA LEU A 377 -23.31 -6.21 13.19
C LEU A 377 -24.11 -5.25 12.31
N TYR A 378 -25.00 -5.76 11.46
CA TYR A 378 -25.94 -4.94 10.70
C TYR A 378 -26.85 -4.09 11.63
N ARG A 379 -27.41 -4.70 12.68
CA ARG A 379 -28.21 -3.98 13.68
C ARG A 379 -27.38 -2.95 14.43
N ARG A 380 -26.10 -3.24 14.70
CA ARG A 380 -25.18 -2.29 15.32
C ARG A 380 -24.96 -1.08 14.40
N ALA A 381 -24.69 -1.29 13.10
CA ALA A 381 -24.58 -0.23 12.11
C ALA A 381 -25.85 0.62 12.03
N TYR A 382 -27.01 -0.03 11.94
CA TYR A 382 -28.33 0.65 11.91
C TYR A 382 -28.56 1.52 13.15
N LYS A 383 -28.23 1.01 14.34
CA LYS A 383 -28.35 1.75 15.60
C LYS A 383 -27.43 2.97 15.65
N ILE A 384 -26.18 2.82 15.18
CA ILE A 384 -25.22 3.93 15.09
C ILE A 384 -25.80 5.01 14.18
N LEU A 385 -26.26 4.67 12.99
CA LEU A 385 -26.83 5.61 12.02
C LEU A 385 -28.12 6.27 12.54
N HIS A 386 -29.01 5.50 13.19
CA HIS A 386 -30.22 6.04 13.79
C HIS A 386 -29.93 7.12 14.83
N ASN A 387 -28.92 6.87 15.68
CA ASN A 387 -28.53 7.82 16.74
C ASN A 387 -27.77 9.05 16.17
N ASN A 388 -27.17 8.93 14.98
CA ASN A 388 -26.40 9.97 14.31
C ASN A 388 -27.07 10.44 13.00
N LYS A 389 -28.43 10.41 12.94
CA LYS A 389 -29.16 10.69 11.71
C LYS A 389 -28.91 12.10 11.16
N TYR A 390 -28.72 13.10 12.01
CA TYR A 390 -28.41 14.46 11.55
C TYR A 390 -27.02 14.50 10.87
N PHE A 391 -26.03 13.83 11.43
CA PHE A 391 -24.71 13.72 10.82
C PHE A 391 -24.78 12.97 9.47
N LEU A 392 -25.53 11.88 9.39
CA LEU A 392 -25.75 11.15 8.14
C LEU A 392 -26.33 12.06 7.03
N LEU A 393 -27.37 12.82 7.35
CA LEU A 393 -27.99 13.72 6.37
C LEU A 393 -27.09 14.91 6.01
N ALA A 394 -26.28 15.41 6.93
CA ALA A 394 -25.31 16.47 6.66
C ALA A 394 -24.17 15.99 5.75
N VAL A 395 -23.65 14.78 5.97
CA VAL A 395 -22.63 14.17 5.07
C VAL A 395 -23.25 13.90 3.69
N GLN A 396 -24.47 13.34 3.62
CA GLN A 396 -25.19 13.18 2.35
C GLN A 396 -25.31 14.50 1.58
N HIS A 397 -25.70 15.58 2.26
CA HIS A 397 -25.83 16.91 1.63
C HIS A 397 -24.48 17.39 1.08
N GLY A 398 -23.40 17.27 1.87
CA GLY A 398 -22.06 17.62 1.42
C GLY A 398 -21.61 16.82 0.19
N LEU A 399 -21.95 15.53 0.12
CA LEU A 399 -21.64 14.68 -1.05
C LEU A 399 -22.44 15.09 -2.29
N LEU A 400 -23.69 15.53 -2.12
CA LEU A 400 -24.51 16.02 -3.24
C LEU A 400 -24.04 17.38 -3.76
N GLU A 401 -23.42 18.19 -2.91
CA GLU A 401 -22.88 19.51 -3.26
C GLU A 401 -21.48 19.45 -3.86
N HIS A 402 -20.60 18.64 -3.29
CA HIS A 402 -19.16 18.61 -3.63
C HIS A 402 -18.70 17.30 -4.29
N GLU A 403 -19.57 16.31 -4.47
CA GLU A 403 -19.29 14.96 -4.99
C GLU A 403 -18.29 14.16 -4.14
N THR A 404 -17.32 14.82 -3.53
CA THR A 404 -16.22 14.19 -2.76
C THR A 404 -15.92 15.01 -1.51
N LEU A 405 -15.76 14.32 -0.38
CA LEU A 405 -15.36 14.92 0.89
C LEU A 405 -14.07 14.25 1.39
N LEU A 406 -13.16 15.05 1.92
CA LEU A 406 -11.95 14.60 2.59
C LEU A 406 -12.14 14.58 4.11
N ASN A 407 -11.15 14.06 4.83
CA ASN A 407 -11.21 13.92 6.29
C ASN A 407 -11.57 15.23 7.02
N SER A 408 -10.96 16.36 6.64
CA SER A 408 -11.24 17.66 7.27
C SER A 408 -12.67 18.15 7.04
N ASP A 409 -13.30 17.78 5.91
CA ASP A 409 -14.69 18.14 5.63
C ASP A 409 -15.63 17.35 6.54
N LEU A 410 -15.39 16.04 6.70
CA LEU A 410 -16.14 15.19 7.61
C LEU A 410 -16.02 15.68 9.06
N ALA A 411 -14.84 16.11 9.49
CA ALA A 411 -14.63 16.68 10.81
C ALA A 411 -15.44 17.96 11.02
N LYS A 412 -15.41 18.91 10.06
CA LYS A 412 -16.21 20.15 10.10
C LYS A 412 -17.72 19.87 10.14
N ILE A 413 -18.19 18.93 9.29
CA ILE A 413 -19.60 18.54 9.28
C ILE A 413 -19.99 17.93 10.63
N ARG A 414 -19.16 17.06 11.20
CA ARG A 414 -19.41 16.44 12.51
C ARG A 414 -19.50 17.48 13.61
N GLU A 415 -18.57 18.44 13.67
CA GLU A 415 -18.57 19.53 14.65
C GLU A 415 -19.83 20.39 14.56
N SER A 416 -20.37 20.62 13.35
CA SER A 416 -21.60 21.36 13.14
C SER A 416 -22.88 20.63 13.58
N CYS A 417 -22.80 19.32 13.81
CA CYS A 417 -23.93 18.46 14.20
C CYS A 417 -24.01 18.21 15.72
N ILE A 418 -23.00 18.65 16.48
CA ILE A 418 -22.93 18.53 17.96
C ILE A 418 -23.50 19.81 18.59
#